data_0c81ce597998e4e771199ccd3dcc5dbc
#
_entry.id   0c81ce597998e4e771199ccd3dcc5dbc
#
_cell.length_a   1.000
_cell.length_b   1.000
_cell.length_c   1.000
_cell.angle_alpha   90.00
_cell.angle_beta   90.00
_cell.angle_gamma   90.00
#
_symmetry.space_group_name_H-M   'P 1'
#
loop_
_entity.id
_entity.type
_entity.pdbx_description
1 polymer ?
#
loop_
_entity_poly.entity_id
_entity_poly.type
_entity_poly.pdbx_seq_one_letter_code
_entity_poly.pdbx_strand_id
1 'polypeptide(L)'
;MAKSKGEKQAEFEVTSGVTLSRTLIPTLPPYYLSRKHLFSLLEQPSPSTTVLIAPAGYGKTSLVAEWALAQRDRVIWLTITESDSLQDMSALFIQATRNIIPGFAPWFEKEPGVRPVEIVRRWGNELLTTGKDYIFVIDNLREHTSRDVDIASRLVEQFPPNIQFVTIRRDSIETVYATLSSRGQLAVVGTSDLAFSESELAALAAMHKIPFDDYEIRQSLEAAHGWPAAVSMLIHQIAKNKKPIDFEKLIASQTEPLRALATSVIDTLDD
;
A
#
# COMPACT_ATOMS: atom_id res chain seq x y z
N MET A 1 26.11 -21.32 -34.79
CA MET A 1 25.33 -20.06 -34.98
C MET A 1 24.04 -20.20 -34.20
N ALA A 2 24.01 -19.72 -32.96
CA ALA A 2 22.83 -19.69 -32.11
C ALA A 2 22.21 -18.31 -32.20
N LYS A 3 20.97 -18.24 -32.66
CA LYS A 3 20.20 -16.98 -32.74
C LYS A 3 19.74 -16.60 -31.33
N SER A 4 20.21 -15.48 -30.86
CA SER A 4 19.73 -14.72 -29.69
C SER A 4 18.21 -14.53 -29.84
N LYS A 5 17.45 -15.04 -28.87
CA LYS A 5 16.05 -14.65 -28.65
C LYS A 5 16.07 -13.24 -28.04
N GLY A 6 15.74 -12.25 -28.87
CA GLY A 6 15.52 -10.88 -28.40
C GLY A 6 14.37 -10.87 -27.39
N GLU A 7 14.65 -10.37 -26.21
CA GLU A 7 13.64 -9.91 -25.24
C GLU A 7 12.81 -8.81 -25.92
N LYS A 8 11.53 -9.09 -26.16
CA LYS A 8 10.58 -8.05 -26.54
C LYS A 8 10.42 -7.10 -25.34
N GLN A 9 11.05 -5.95 -25.41
CA GLN A 9 10.64 -4.81 -24.58
C GLN A 9 9.16 -4.58 -24.85
N ALA A 10 8.34 -4.69 -23.80
CA ALA A 10 6.95 -4.27 -23.87
C ALA A 10 6.94 -2.75 -24.08
N GLU A 11 6.45 -2.32 -25.23
CA GLU A 11 6.14 -0.91 -25.46
C GLU A 11 5.00 -0.53 -24.51
N PHE A 12 5.28 0.31 -23.53
CA PHE A 12 4.27 0.86 -22.64
C PHE A 12 3.50 1.96 -23.40
N GLU A 13 2.25 1.68 -23.74
CA GLU A 13 1.32 2.73 -24.18
C GLU A 13 1.01 3.62 -22.98
N VAL A 14 1.48 4.86 -23.00
CA VAL A 14 1.30 5.83 -21.92
C VAL A 14 0.08 6.69 -22.18
N THR A 15 -0.86 6.70 -21.26
CA THR A 15 -1.94 7.69 -21.24
C THR A 15 -1.35 9.07 -20.90
N SER A 16 -1.59 10.08 -21.72
CA SER A 16 -1.03 11.42 -21.53
C SER A 16 -1.42 12.01 -20.16
N GLY A 17 -0.43 12.53 -19.43
CA GLY A 17 -0.62 13.15 -18.11
C GLY A 17 -0.43 12.21 -16.91
N VAL A 18 -0.25 10.90 -17.11
CA VAL A 18 -0.05 9.94 -16.02
C VAL A 18 1.42 9.73 -15.70
N THR A 19 1.79 9.79 -14.42
CA THR A 19 3.12 9.41 -13.94
C THR A 19 3.20 7.90 -13.78
N LEU A 20 3.91 7.20 -14.68
CA LEU A 20 3.97 5.74 -14.73
C LEU A 20 4.37 5.08 -13.41
N SER A 21 5.32 5.65 -12.66
CA SER A 21 5.77 5.10 -11.38
C SER A 21 4.63 4.92 -10.36
N ARG A 22 3.55 5.68 -10.50
CA ARG A 22 2.38 5.60 -9.62
C ARG A 22 1.47 4.42 -9.92
N THR A 23 1.67 3.77 -11.06
CA THR A 23 0.91 2.60 -11.51
C THR A 23 1.70 1.30 -11.43
N LEU A 24 2.87 1.34 -10.81
CA LEU A 24 3.74 0.17 -10.62
C LEU A 24 3.80 -0.21 -9.14
N ILE A 25 3.97 -1.50 -8.87
CA ILE A 25 4.24 -1.98 -7.51
C ILE A 25 5.53 -1.31 -7.02
N PRO A 26 5.53 -0.62 -5.86
CA PRO A 26 6.72 0.04 -5.33
C PRO A 26 7.86 -0.94 -5.05
N THR A 27 9.09 -0.49 -5.24
CA THR A 27 10.29 -1.24 -4.82
C THR A 27 10.40 -1.24 -3.30
N LEU A 28 10.80 -2.38 -2.74
CA LEU A 28 11.02 -2.49 -1.31
C LEU A 28 12.25 -1.68 -0.88
N PRO A 29 12.23 -1.06 0.31
CA PRO A 29 13.38 -0.33 0.83
C PRO A 29 14.59 -1.26 1.03
N PRO A 30 15.83 -0.72 0.95
CA PRO A 30 17.00 -1.43 1.45
C PRO A 30 16.79 -1.82 2.93
N TYR A 31 17.22 -3.00 3.31
CA TYR A 31 17.05 -3.52 4.68
C TYR A 31 15.59 -3.71 5.13
N TYR A 32 14.69 -3.90 4.18
CA TYR A 32 13.31 -4.27 4.49
C TYR A 32 13.27 -5.64 5.20
N LEU A 33 12.64 -5.67 6.37
CA LEU A 33 12.35 -6.94 7.06
C LEU A 33 11.11 -7.57 6.44
N SER A 34 11.27 -8.75 5.85
CA SER A 34 10.16 -9.51 5.27
C SER A 34 9.15 -9.96 6.33
N ARG A 35 7.86 -9.66 6.11
CA ARG A 35 6.76 -9.91 7.04
C ARG A 35 5.73 -10.89 6.46
N LYS A 36 6.19 -11.95 5.80
CA LYS A 36 5.33 -12.93 5.11
C LYS A 36 4.29 -13.59 6.01
N HIS A 37 4.54 -13.67 7.31
CA HIS A 37 3.58 -14.18 8.29
C HIS A 37 2.30 -13.33 8.36
N LEU A 38 2.33 -12.06 7.91
CA LEU A 38 1.16 -11.19 7.82
C LEU A 38 0.38 -11.34 6.50
N PHE A 39 0.87 -12.10 5.54
CA PHE A 39 0.20 -12.25 4.23
C PHE A 39 -1.20 -12.84 4.35
N SER A 40 -1.42 -13.72 5.33
CA SER A 40 -2.75 -14.27 5.60
C SER A 40 -3.83 -13.21 5.89
N LEU A 41 -3.41 -12.03 6.39
CA LEU A 41 -4.32 -10.90 6.60
C LEU A 41 -4.79 -10.26 5.28
N LEU A 42 -4.01 -10.45 4.20
CA LEU A 42 -4.28 -9.92 2.86
C LEU A 42 -4.95 -10.95 1.94
N GLU A 43 -4.86 -12.25 2.29
CA GLU A 43 -5.37 -13.36 1.49
C GLU A 43 -6.84 -13.59 1.78
N GLN A 44 -7.69 -12.76 1.20
CA GLN A 44 -9.14 -12.88 1.33
C GLN A 44 -9.76 -13.42 0.04
N PRO A 45 -10.83 -14.24 0.12
CA PRO A 45 -11.54 -14.71 -1.07
C PRO A 45 -12.23 -13.55 -1.80
N SER A 46 -12.23 -13.57 -3.13
CA SER A 46 -12.98 -12.59 -3.93
C SER A 46 -14.49 -12.92 -3.93
N PRO A 47 -15.39 -11.93 -3.98
CA PRO A 47 -15.10 -10.48 -3.89
C PRO A 47 -14.88 -10.05 -2.45
N SER A 48 -13.82 -9.31 -2.19
CA SER A 48 -13.48 -8.82 -0.84
C SER A 48 -12.72 -7.52 -0.89
N THR A 49 -12.75 -6.80 0.21
CA THR A 49 -11.95 -5.60 0.41
C THR A 49 -11.12 -5.74 1.67
N THR A 50 -9.81 -5.61 1.56
CA THR A 50 -8.90 -5.51 2.70
C THR A 50 -8.46 -4.06 2.85
N VAL A 51 -8.63 -3.50 4.04
CA VAL A 51 -8.27 -2.11 4.33
C VAL A 51 -7.15 -2.08 5.37
N LEU A 52 -5.98 -1.55 5.00
CA LEU A 52 -4.88 -1.33 5.92
C LEU A 52 -4.95 0.10 6.46
N ILE A 53 -5.16 0.24 7.77
CA ILE A 53 -5.28 1.53 8.44
C ILE A 53 -4.26 1.63 9.56
N ALA A 54 -3.32 2.52 9.42
CA ALA A 54 -2.38 2.89 10.47
C ALA A 54 -1.70 4.21 10.10
N PRO A 55 -1.14 4.95 11.06
CA PRO A 55 -0.33 6.13 10.80
C PRO A 55 0.84 5.87 9.85
N ALA A 56 1.53 6.93 9.44
CA ALA A 56 2.75 6.82 8.64
C ALA A 56 3.81 5.94 9.34
N GLY A 57 4.64 5.25 8.58
CA GLY A 57 5.75 4.46 9.13
C GLY A 57 5.40 3.07 9.69
N TYR A 58 4.15 2.61 9.59
CA TYR A 58 3.78 1.23 9.97
C TYR A 58 4.06 0.18 8.89
N GLY A 59 4.69 0.56 7.78
CA GLY A 59 5.12 -0.38 6.74
C GLY A 59 3.99 -0.92 5.86
N LYS A 60 2.81 -0.32 5.85
CA LYS A 60 1.64 -0.74 5.05
C LYS A 60 1.96 -0.96 3.58
N THR A 61 2.49 0.07 2.93
CA THR A 61 2.86 0.02 1.50
C THR A 61 3.89 -1.07 1.23
N SER A 62 4.92 -1.19 2.07
CA SER A 62 5.98 -2.21 1.90
C SER A 62 5.45 -3.63 2.09
N LEU A 63 4.57 -3.86 3.07
CA LEU A 63 3.93 -5.16 3.29
C LEU A 63 3.09 -5.58 2.08
N VAL A 64 2.22 -4.68 1.60
CA VAL A 64 1.36 -4.96 0.44
C VAL A 64 2.21 -5.08 -0.83
N ALA A 65 3.27 -4.30 -1.00
CA ALA A 65 4.18 -4.41 -2.14
C ALA A 65 4.91 -5.78 -2.15
N GLU A 66 5.42 -6.24 -1.02
CA GLU A 66 6.04 -7.57 -0.92
C GLU A 66 5.06 -8.69 -1.30
N TRP A 67 3.85 -8.63 -0.75
CA TRP A 67 2.80 -9.60 -1.07
C TRP A 67 2.39 -9.55 -2.54
N ALA A 68 2.24 -8.35 -3.11
CA ALA A 68 1.89 -8.13 -4.50
C ALA A 68 2.95 -8.63 -5.49
N LEU A 69 4.24 -8.49 -5.17
CA LEU A 69 5.34 -8.97 -6.01
C LEU A 69 5.29 -10.49 -6.26
N ALA A 70 4.76 -11.27 -5.32
CA ALA A 70 4.62 -12.72 -5.47
C ALA A 70 3.53 -13.12 -6.48
N GLN A 71 2.64 -12.20 -6.86
CA GLN A 71 1.50 -12.43 -7.74
C GLN A 71 1.29 -11.27 -8.74
N ARG A 72 2.38 -10.65 -9.14
CA ARG A 72 2.43 -9.42 -9.96
C ARG A 72 1.60 -9.47 -11.25
N ASP A 73 1.43 -10.66 -11.83
CA ASP A 73 0.74 -10.82 -13.12
C ASP A 73 -0.79 -10.60 -13.03
N ARG A 74 -1.33 -10.47 -11.82
CA ARG A 74 -2.73 -10.15 -11.56
C ARG A 74 -2.95 -8.93 -10.67
N VAL A 75 -1.87 -8.23 -10.28
CA VAL A 75 -1.97 -7.05 -9.41
C VAL A 75 -1.98 -5.78 -10.23
N ILE A 76 -3.08 -5.04 -10.12
CA ILE A 76 -3.24 -3.69 -10.66
C ILE A 76 -2.95 -2.72 -9.50
N TRP A 77 -1.83 -2.00 -9.57
CA TRP A 77 -1.38 -1.08 -8.52
C TRP A 77 -1.62 0.37 -8.88
N LEU A 78 -2.14 1.13 -7.93
CA LEU A 78 -2.38 2.56 -8.07
C LEU A 78 -1.96 3.29 -6.79
N THR A 79 -1.07 4.28 -6.91
CA THR A 79 -0.74 5.22 -5.84
C THR A 79 -1.39 6.56 -6.16
N ILE A 80 -2.25 7.06 -5.28
CA ILE A 80 -2.93 8.35 -5.43
C ILE A 80 -2.29 9.44 -4.58
N THR A 81 -2.51 10.70 -4.94
CA THR A 81 -2.03 11.88 -4.22
C THR A 81 -3.22 12.80 -3.88
N GLU A 82 -3.04 13.70 -2.93
CA GLU A 82 -4.06 14.64 -2.50
C GLU A 82 -4.54 15.60 -3.61
N SER A 83 -3.71 15.81 -4.63
CA SER A 83 -4.03 16.68 -5.76
C SER A 83 -4.80 16.00 -6.90
N ASP A 84 -5.02 14.67 -6.83
CA ASP A 84 -5.67 13.96 -7.92
C ASP A 84 -7.17 14.23 -7.94
N SER A 85 -7.65 14.69 -9.08
CA SER A 85 -9.08 14.71 -9.36
C SER A 85 -9.62 13.30 -9.67
N LEU A 86 -10.94 13.12 -9.64
CA LEU A 86 -11.57 11.86 -10.09
C LEU A 86 -11.23 11.53 -11.54
N GLN A 87 -10.98 12.53 -12.38
CA GLN A 87 -10.59 12.34 -13.77
C GLN A 87 -9.15 11.79 -13.84
N ASP A 88 -8.22 12.34 -13.03
CA ASP A 88 -6.84 11.85 -12.94
C ASP A 88 -6.80 10.41 -12.44
N MET A 89 -7.57 10.11 -11.40
CA MET A 89 -7.72 8.75 -10.88
C MET A 89 -8.22 7.78 -11.96
N SER A 90 -9.20 8.19 -12.78
CA SER A 90 -9.71 7.34 -13.87
C SER A 90 -8.64 7.02 -14.90
N ALA A 91 -7.79 7.99 -15.26
CA ALA A 91 -6.66 7.76 -16.17
C ALA A 91 -5.61 6.82 -15.55
N LEU A 92 -5.35 6.98 -14.24
CA LEU A 92 -4.47 6.07 -13.50
C LEU A 92 -5.02 4.64 -13.44
N PHE A 93 -6.34 4.45 -13.26
CA PHE A 93 -7.00 3.13 -13.32
C PHE A 93 -6.72 2.42 -14.65
N ILE A 94 -6.94 3.13 -15.76
CA ILE A 94 -6.70 2.56 -17.08
C ILE A 94 -5.22 2.22 -17.28
N GLN A 95 -4.32 3.15 -16.93
CA GLN A 95 -2.89 2.94 -17.09
C GLN A 95 -2.36 1.79 -16.22
N ALA A 96 -2.79 1.70 -14.96
CA ALA A 96 -2.41 0.59 -14.07
C ALA A 96 -2.86 -0.77 -14.64
N THR A 97 -4.05 -0.81 -15.24
CA THR A 97 -4.57 -2.04 -15.86
C THR A 97 -3.77 -2.41 -17.12
N ARG A 98 -3.35 -1.43 -17.91
CA ARG A 98 -2.52 -1.66 -19.12
C ARG A 98 -1.15 -2.26 -18.81
N ASN A 99 -0.62 -2.04 -17.62
CA ASN A 99 0.63 -2.70 -17.19
C ASN A 99 0.48 -4.23 -17.10
N ILE A 100 -0.75 -4.73 -16.91
CA ILE A 100 -1.07 -6.16 -16.81
C ILE A 100 -1.72 -6.67 -18.10
N ILE A 101 -2.57 -5.85 -18.71
CA ILE A 101 -3.33 -6.19 -19.92
C ILE A 101 -3.01 -5.16 -21.01
N PRO A 102 -1.98 -5.36 -21.83
CA PRO A 102 -1.65 -4.44 -22.91
C PRO A 102 -2.84 -4.19 -23.85
N GLY A 103 -3.07 -2.94 -24.24
CA GLY A 103 -4.18 -2.54 -25.10
C GLY A 103 -5.55 -2.50 -24.42
N PHE A 104 -5.60 -2.62 -23.08
CA PHE A 104 -6.85 -2.51 -22.32
C PHE A 104 -7.54 -1.15 -22.53
N ALA A 105 -8.87 -1.13 -22.58
CA ALA A 105 -9.71 0.04 -22.73
C ALA A 105 -9.32 0.96 -23.92
N PRO A 106 -9.30 0.47 -25.16
CA PRO A 106 -8.90 1.25 -26.34
C PRO A 106 -9.89 2.37 -26.67
N TRP A 107 -11.05 2.41 -26.02
CA TRP A 107 -12.06 3.43 -26.12
C TRP A 107 -11.71 4.71 -25.32
N PHE A 108 -10.83 4.60 -24.33
CA PHE A 108 -10.56 5.67 -23.38
C PHE A 108 -10.03 6.95 -24.06
N GLU A 109 -9.08 6.82 -24.99
CA GLU A 109 -8.54 7.94 -25.76
C GLU A 109 -9.47 8.41 -26.88
N LYS A 110 -10.37 7.55 -27.35
CA LYS A 110 -11.28 7.85 -28.46
C LYS A 110 -12.51 8.63 -28.02
N GLU A 111 -12.85 8.56 -26.73
CA GLU A 111 -14.03 9.17 -26.15
C GLU A 111 -13.64 10.15 -25.03
N PRO A 112 -13.06 11.33 -25.34
CA PRO A 112 -12.70 12.31 -24.33
C PRO A 112 -13.96 12.84 -23.63
N GLY A 113 -13.88 13.04 -22.30
CA GLY A 113 -14.98 13.60 -21.50
C GLY A 113 -15.98 12.56 -20.95
N VAL A 114 -15.68 11.27 -21.06
CA VAL A 114 -16.45 10.23 -20.36
C VAL A 114 -16.38 10.48 -18.86
N ARG A 115 -17.54 10.42 -18.19
CA ARG A 115 -17.62 10.65 -16.74
C ARG A 115 -16.85 9.56 -15.97
N PRO A 116 -16.17 9.88 -14.85
CA PRO A 116 -15.41 8.93 -14.05
C PRO A 116 -16.19 7.65 -13.68
N VAL A 117 -17.43 7.79 -13.25
CA VAL A 117 -18.31 6.65 -12.92
C VAL A 117 -18.51 5.70 -14.11
N GLU A 118 -18.66 6.26 -15.31
CA GLU A 118 -18.81 5.45 -16.53
C GLU A 118 -17.51 4.77 -16.92
N ILE A 119 -16.37 5.45 -16.71
CA ILE A 119 -15.04 4.86 -16.93
C ILE A 119 -14.87 3.62 -16.05
N VAL A 120 -15.15 3.74 -14.75
CA VAL A 120 -15.01 2.62 -13.81
C VAL A 120 -15.97 1.49 -14.14
N ARG A 121 -17.20 1.78 -14.52
CA ARG A 121 -18.18 0.78 -14.95
C ARG A 121 -17.71 -0.01 -16.18
N ARG A 122 -17.22 0.68 -17.22
CA ARG A 122 -16.69 0.05 -18.44
C ARG A 122 -15.42 -0.76 -18.13
N TRP A 123 -14.54 -0.19 -17.32
CA TRP A 123 -13.33 -0.86 -16.84
C TRP A 123 -13.66 -2.19 -16.14
N GLY A 124 -14.61 -2.17 -15.21
CA GLY A 124 -15.02 -3.37 -14.50
C GLY A 124 -15.63 -4.43 -15.41
N ASN A 125 -16.51 -4.02 -16.34
CA ASN A 125 -17.12 -4.94 -17.30
C ASN A 125 -16.06 -5.57 -18.22
N GLU A 126 -15.07 -4.80 -18.67
CA GLU A 126 -14.01 -5.31 -19.53
C GLU A 126 -13.09 -6.30 -18.78
N LEU A 127 -12.79 -6.05 -17.49
CA LEU A 127 -12.06 -7.00 -16.65
C LEU A 127 -12.82 -8.32 -16.46
N LEU A 128 -14.15 -8.27 -16.29
CA LEU A 128 -14.97 -9.48 -16.19
C LEU A 128 -14.87 -10.35 -17.45
N THR A 129 -14.78 -9.74 -18.63
CA THR A 129 -14.69 -10.50 -19.90
C THR A 129 -13.39 -11.28 -20.03
N THR A 130 -12.36 -10.95 -19.26
CA THR A 130 -11.09 -11.69 -19.28
C THR A 130 -11.17 -13.08 -18.65
N GLY A 131 -12.18 -13.33 -17.82
CA GLY A 131 -12.36 -14.57 -17.06
C GLY A 131 -11.27 -14.84 -16.02
N LYS A 132 -10.49 -13.83 -15.63
CA LYS A 132 -9.40 -13.94 -14.65
C LYS A 132 -9.71 -13.15 -13.39
N ASP A 133 -9.13 -13.59 -12.27
CA ASP A 133 -9.18 -12.85 -11.00
C ASP A 133 -8.03 -11.85 -10.91
N TYR A 134 -8.34 -10.67 -10.39
CA TYR A 134 -7.38 -9.58 -10.21
C TYR A 134 -7.37 -9.08 -8.78
N ILE A 135 -6.25 -8.49 -8.40
CA ILE A 135 -6.08 -7.75 -7.16
C ILE A 135 -5.90 -6.28 -7.52
N PHE A 136 -6.74 -5.42 -7.00
CA PHE A 136 -6.65 -3.98 -7.21
C PHE A 136 -6.18 -3.30 -5.93
N VAL A 137 -4.97 -2.75 -5.96
CA VAL A 137 -4.36 -2.05 -4.82
C VAL A 137 -4.46 -0.55 -5.04
N ILE A 138 -5.04 0.15 -4.06
CA ILE A 138 -5.06 1.62 -4.01
C ILE A 138 -4.21 2.06 -2.81
N ASP A 139 -3.04 2.61 -3.09
CA ASP A 139 -2.15 3.13 -2.05
C ASP A 139 -2.37 4.62 -1.83
N ASN A 140 -2.34 5.01 -0.55
CA ASN A 140 -2.56 6.37 -0.06
C ASN A 140 -3.97 6.92 -0.37
N LEU A 141 -4.99 6.06 -0.26
CA LEU A 141 -6.39 6.48 -0.37
C LEU A 141 -6.73 7.40 0.80
N ARG A 142 -7.26 8.57 0.49
CA ARG A 142 -7.75 9.56 1.47
C ARG A 142 -9.17 9.99 1.14
N GLU A 143 -9.88 10.48 2.14
CA GLU A 143 -11.13 11.18 1.94
C GLU A 143 -10.85 12.59 1.43
N HIS A 144 -11.43 12.94 0.28
CA HIS A 144 -11.29 14.29 -0.24
C HIS A 144 -12.53 15.15 0.04
N THR A 145 -13.71 14.58 -0.10
CA THR A 145 -14.99 15.26 0.17
C THR A 145 -16.09 14.24 0.43
N SER A 146 -17.18 14.65 1.09
CA SER A 146 -18.37 13.81 1.29
C SER A 146 -18.99 13.31 -0.05
N ARG A 147 -18.80 14.05 -1.14
CA ARG A 147 -19.25 13.66 -2.48
C ARG A 147 -18.38 12.54 -3.07
N ASP A 148 -17.06 12.58 -2.81
CA ASP A 148 -16.12 11.56 -3.28
C ASP A 148 -16.33 10.24 -2.52
N VAL A 149 -16.69 10.33 -1.25
CA VAL A 149 -17.12 9.20 -0.41
C VAL A 149 -18.35 8.51 -1.03
N ASP A 150 -19.39 9.26 -1.42
CA ASP A 150 -20.59 8.68 -2.05
C ASP A 150 -20.26 7.97 -3.38
N ILE A 151 -19.36 8.55 -4.17
CA ILE A 151 -18.89 7.95 -5.42
C ILE A 151 -18.07 6.69 -5.14
N ALA A 152 -17.13 6.74 -4.21
CA ALA A 152 -16.32 5.59 -3.83
C ALA A 152 -17.17 4.44 -3.30
N SER A 153 -18.21 4.75 -2.47
CA SER A 153 -19.18 3.78 -1.97
C SER A 153 -19.90 3.05 -3.10
N ARG A 154 -20.45 3.83 -4.02
CA ARG A 154 -21.18 3.29 -5.18
C ARG A 154 -20.28 2.45 -6.08
N LEU A 155 -19.02 2.86 -6.22
CA LEU A 155 -18.04 2.10 -6.99
C LEU A 155 -17.76 0.76 -6.33
N VAL A 156 -17.51 0.76 -5.02
CA VAL A 156 -17.27 -0.48 -4.24
C VAL A 156 -18.46 -1.44 -4.32
N GLU A 157 -19.71 -0.94 -4.35
CA GLU A 157 -20.90 -1.76 -4.51
C GLU A 157 -21.07 -2.36 -5.91
N GLN A 158 -20.46 -1.75 -6.93
CA GLN A 158 -20.58 -2.14 -8.33
C GLN A 158 -19.36 -2.87 -8.87
N PHE A 159 -18.37 -3.14 -8.02
CA PHE A 159 -17.15 -3.79 -8.47
C PHE A 159 -17.38 -5.22 -8.94
N PRO A 160 -16.64 -5.64 -9.98
CA PRO A 160 -16.73 -6.98 -10.49
C PRO A 160 -16.38 -8.04 -9.44
N PRO A 161 -17.08 -9.18 -9.42
CA PRO A 161 -16.86 -10.22 -8.42
C PRO A 161 -15.49 -10.91 -8.52
N ASN A 162 -14.77 -10.72 -9.62
CA ASN A 162 -13.44 -11.25 -9.85
C ASN A 162 -12.31 -10.31 -9.38
N ILE A 163 -12.63 -9.28 -8.57
CA ILE A 163 -11.64 -8.36 -8.05
C ILE A 163 -11.59 -8.42 -6.53
N GLN A 164 -10.38 -8.63 -5.99
CA GLN A 164 -10.05 -8.37 -4.60
C GLN A 164 -9.50 -6.94 -4.49
N PHE A 165 -10.06 -6.14 -3.59
CA PHE A 165 -9.56 -4.81 -3.30
C PHE A 165 -8.62 -4.82 -2.10
N VAL A 166 -7.54 -4.06 -2.20
CA VAL A 166 -6.65 -3.75 -1.08
C VAL A 166 -6.45 -2.24 -1.05
N THR A 167 -6.87 -1.60 0.02
CA THR A 167 -6.71 -0.15 0.19
C THR A 167 -5.77 0.16 1.35
N ILE A 168 -4.87 1.10 1.14
CA ILE A 168 -3.90 1.54 2.13
C ILE A 168 -4.22 2.98 2.51
N ARG A 169 -4.48 3.22 3.80
CA ARG A 169 -4.97 4.50 4.33
C ARG A 169 -4.20 4.93 5.57
N ARG A 170 -4.36 6.19 5.96
CA ARG A 170 -3.87 6.74 7.24
C ARG A 170 -5.00 7.13 8.17
N ASP A 171 -6.15 7.48 7.62
CA ASP A 171 -7.37 7.94 8.26
C ASP A 171 -8.35 6.80 8.60
N SER A 172 -9.40 7.10 9.34
CA SER A 172 -10.40 6.15 9.83
C SER A 172 -11.21 5.48 8.71
N ILE A 173 -11.92 4.41 9.07
CA ILE A 173 -12.88 3.73 8.20
C ILE A 173 -14.17 4.53 8.15
N GLU A 174 -14.60 4.82 6.94
CA GLU A 174 -15.87 5.50 6.69
C GLU A 174 -17.06 4.54 6.75
N THR A 175 -18.25 5.16 6.82
CA THR A 175 -19.57 4.49 6.72
C THR A 175 -19.70 3.64 5.43
N VAL A 176 -18.93 3.97 4.39
CA VAL A 176 -18.82 3.24 3.12
C VAL A 176 -18.55 1.75 3.30
N TYR A 177 -17.71 1.42 4.27
CA TYR A 177 -17.34 0.02 4.52
C TYR A 177 -18.33 -0.73 5.40
N ALA A 178 -19.32 -0.06 5.98
CA ALA A 178 -20.33 -0.70 6.81
C ALA A 178 -21.12 -1.78 6.04
N THR A 179 -21.47 -1.50 4.79
CA THR A 179 -22.16 -2.46 3.91
C THR A 179 -21.28 -3.68 3.60
N LEU A 180 -19.98 -3.48 3.34
CA LEU A 180 -19.06 -4.60 3.10
C LEU A 180 -18.84 -5.42 4.36
N SER A 181 -18.75 -4.76 5.52
CA SER A 181 -18.63 -5.43 6.81
C SER A 181 -19.84 -6.30 7.10
N SER A 182 -21.07 -5.81 6.87
CA SER A 182 -22.31 -6.58 7.09
C SER A 182 -22.43 -7.81 6.19
N ARG A 183 -21.76 -7.80 5.04
CA ARG A 183 -21.69 -8.91 4.09
C ARG A 183 -20.53 -9.88 4.34
N GLY A 184 -19.68 -9.62 5.35
CA GLY A 184 -18.46 -10.39 5.59
C GLY A 184 -17.39 -10.24 4.47
N GLN A 185 -17.44 -9.14 3.73
CA GLN A 185 -16.56 -8.87 2.60
C GLN A 185 -15.47 -7.83 2.93
N LEU A 186 -15.34 -7.46 4.21
CA LEU A 186 -14.36 -6.50 4.69
C LEU A 186 -13.40 -7.16 5.68
N ALA A 187 -12.11 -7.06 5.40
CA ALA A 187 -11.04 -7.32 6.35
C ALA A 187 -10.32 -6.00 6.70
N VAL A 188 -10.03 -5.80 7.98
CA VAL A 188 -9.32 -4.60 8.45
C VAL A 188 -8.02 -5.00 9.11
N VAL A 189 -6.92 -4.42 8.66
CA VAL A 189 -5.58 -4.59 9.23
C VAL A 189 -5.20 -3.28 9.90
N GLY A 190 -5.16 -3.29 11.21
CA GLY A 190 -4.95 -2.10 12.03
C GLY A 190 -3.51 -1.90 12.51
N THR A 191 -3.33 -0.88 13.32
CA THR A 191 -2.04 -0.53 13.93
C THR A 191 -1.47 -1.68 14.76
N SER A 192 -2.31 -2.38 15.53
CA SER A 192 -1.90 -3.53 16.35
C SER A 192 -1.35 -4.69 15.54
N ASP A 193 -1.93 -4.94 14.36
CA ASP A 193 -1.49 -6.02 13.48
C ASP A 193 -0.16 -5.69 12.79
N LEU A 194 0.12 -4.39 12.63
CA LEU A 194 1.29 -3.87 11.94
C LEU A 194 2.42 -3.45 12.88
N ALA A 195 2.19 -3.40 14.19
CA ALA A 195 3.25 -3.15 15.16
C ALA A 195 4.32 -4.26 15.11
N PHE A 196 5.58 -3.90 15.34
CA PHE A 196 6.64 -4.91 15.41
C PHE A 196 6.53 -5.74 16.68
N SER A 197 6.74 -7.04 16.54
CA SER A 197 6.90 -8.00 17.62
C SER A 197 8.37 -8.10 18.08
N GLU A 198 8.59 -8.71 19.25
CA GLU A 198 9.96 -9.00 19.76
C GLU A 198 10.78 -9.81 18.74
N SER A 199 10.16 -10.81 18.10
CA SER A 199 10.84 -11.63 17.10
C SER A 199 11.22 -10.85 15.84
N GLU A 200 10.39 -9.89 15.41
CA GLU A 200 10.69 -9.03 14.27
C GLU A 200 11.81 -8.05 14.58
N LEU A 201 11.81 -7.46 15.78
CA LEU A 201 12.91 -6.60 16.21
C LEU A 201 14.21 -7.38 16.30
N ALA A 202 14.22 -8.58 16.91
CA ALA A 202 15.38 -9.43 16.97
C ALA A 202 15.93 -9.77 15.57
N ALA A 203 15.05 -10.08 14.61
CA ALA A 203 15.43 -10.34 13.24
C ALA A 203 16.03 -9.10 12.56
N LEU A 204 15.44 -7.92 12.77
CA LEU A 204 15.97 -6.67 12.24
C LEU A 204 17.33 -6.32 12.84
N ALA A 205 17.52 -6.47 14.16
CA ALA A 205 18.81 -6.30 14.83
C ALA A 205 19.87 -7.23 14.26
N ALA A 206 19.53 -8.52 14.06
CA ALA A 206 20.42 -9.50 13.47
C ALA A 206 20.83 -9.15 12.02
N MET A 207 19.92 -8.63 11.19
CA MET A 207 20.24 -8.13 9.84
C MET A 207 21.30 -7.03 9.87
N HIS A 208 21.29 -6.19 10.91
CA HIS A 208 22.27 -5.12 11.12
C HIS A 208 23.48 -5.55 11.97
N LYS A 209 23.60 -6.84 12.34
CA LYS A 209 24.67 -7.41 13.18
C LYS A 209 24.77 -6.74 14.55
N ILE A 210 23.64 -6.37 15.13
CA ILE A 210 23.54 -5.80 16.46
C ILE A 210 23.19 -6.93 17.44
N PRO A 211 24.03 -7.22 18.42
CA PRO A 211 23.80 -8.29 19.41
C PRO A 211 22.86 -7.77 20.53
N PHE A 212 21.59 -7.69 20.27
CA PHE A 212 20.59 -7.35 21.27
C PHE A 212 20.26 -8.57 22.15
N ASP A 213 20.18 -8.35 23.46
CA ASP A 213 19.57 -9.30 24.37
C ASP A 213 18.04 -9.09 24.49
N ASP A 214 17.35 -10.01 25.17
CA ASP A 214 15.90 -9.94 25.32
C ASP A 214 15.42 -8.70 26.08
N TYR A 215 16.24 -8.15 26.98
CA TYR A 215 15.92 -6.95 27.72
C TYR A 215 15.97 -5.71 26.82
N GLU A 216 17.04 -5.56 26.05
CA GLU A 216 17.23 -4.46 25.10
C GLU A 216 16.14 -4.47 24.02
N ILE A 217 15.73 -5.67 23.56
CA ILE A 217 14.62 -5.83 22.61
C ILE A 217 13.32 -5.28 23.19
N ARG A 218 12.96 -5.70 24.42
CA ARG A 218 11.72 -5.23 25.06
C ARG A 218 11.74 -3.74 25.33
N GLN A 219 12.82 -3.20 25.88
CA GLN A 219 12.95 -1.76 26.08
C GLN A 219 12.80 -0.97 24.78
N SER A 220 13.38 -1.46 23.68
CA SER A 220 13.28 -0.81 22.37
C SER A 220 11.86 -0.77 21.84
N LEU A 221 11.12 -1.87 22.00
CA LEU A 221 9.72 -1.96 21.56
C LEU A 221 8.80 -1.11 22.42
N GLU A 222 8.98 -1.12 23.75
CA GLU A 222 8.22 -0.28 24.69
C GLU A 222 8.41 1.20 24.37
N ALA A 223 9.66 1.62 24.20
CA ALA A 223 10.00 3.00 23.89
C ALA A 223 9.46 3.48 22.53
N ALA A 224 9.40 2.58 21.54
CA ALA A 224 8.88 2.86 20.20
C ALA A 224 7.38 2.51 20.06
N HIS A 225 6.72 2.02 21.13
CA HIS A 225 5.36 1.48 21.05
C HIS A 225 5.13 0.52 19.89
N GLY A 226 6.15 -0.27 19.54
CA GLY A 226 6.13 -1.18 18.39
C GLY A 226 6.11 -0.49 17.02
N TRP A 227 6.27 0.83 16.94
CA TRP A 227 6.22 1.58 15.67
C TRP A 227 7.40 1.21 14.75
N PRO A 228 7.15 0.53 13.61
CA PRO A 228 8.23 -0.02 12.76
C PRO A 228 9.23 1.02 12.25
N ALA A 229 8.77 2.24 11.92
CA ALA A 229 9.68 3.28 11.46
C ALA A 229 10.63 3.74 12.59
N ALA A 230 10.11 3.94 13.80
CA ALA A 230 10.93 4.33 14.93
C ALA A 230 11.96 3.25 15.28
N VAL A 231 11.51 1.98 15.33
CA VAL A 231 12.39 0.83 15.57
C VAL A 231 13.48 0.73 14.49
N SER A 232 13.11 0.84 13.22
CA SER A 232 14.08 0.77 12.11
C SER A 232 15.11 1.91 12.16
N MET A 233 14.68 3.12 12.50
CA MET A 233 15.59 4.27 12.67
C MET A 233 16.53 4.07 13.84
N LEU A 234 16.03 3.55 14.95
CA LEU A 234 16.83 3.21 16.13
C LEU A 234 17.94 2.20 15.79
N ILE A 235 17.55 1.08 15.19
CA ILE A 235 18.48 0.03 14.74
C ILE A 235 19.53 0.61 13.78
N HIS A 236 19.11 1.43 12.83
CA HIS A 236 20.05 2.05 11.88
C HIS A 236 21.05 3.00 12.55
N GLN A 237 20.62 3.76 13.56
CA GLN A 237 21.53 4.63 14.31
C GLN A 237 22.51 3.85 15.16
N ILE A 238 22.08 2.76 15.81
CA ILE A 238 22.97 1.86 16.56
C ILE A 238 24.02 1.26 15.63
N ALA A 239 23.59 0.73 14.49
CA ALA A 239 24.51 0.15 13.49
C ALA A 239 25.59 1.13 13.02
N LYS A 240 25.20 2.42 12.85
CA LYS A 240 26.11 3.48 12.41
C LYS A 240 27.09 3.92 13.49
N ASN A 241 26.64 4.06 14.72
CA ASN A 241 27.41 4.69 15.81
C ASN A 241 28.31 3.71 16.57
N LYS A 242 28.06 2.40 16.49
CA LYS A 242 28.80 1.32 17.19
C LYS A 242 28.94 1.53 18.71
N LYS A 243 28.05 2.29 19.32
CA LYS A 243 28.01 2.57 20.76
C LYS A 243 26.69 2.14 21.33
N PRO A 244 26.64 1.64 22.57
CA PRO A 244 25.39 1.45 23.29
C PRO A 244 24.63 2.80 23.30
N ILE A 245 23.40 2.78 22.92
CA ILE A 245 22.56 3.99 22.89
C ILE A 245 21.62 3.92 24.07
N ASP A 246 21.56 5.02 24.81
CA ASP A 246 20.53 5.28 25.79
C ASP A 246 19.22 5.56 25.00
N PHE A 247 18.33 4.59 25.01
CA PHE A 247 17.07 4.62 24.26
C PHE A 247 16.18 5.78 24.67
N GLU A 248 16.12 6.07 25.98
CA GLU A 248 15.34 7.20 26.48
C GLU A 248 15.88 8.53 25.96
N LYS A 249 17.23 8.68 25.93
CA LYS A 249 17.85 9.87 25.37
C LYS A 249 17.69 9.98 23.87
N LEU A 250 17.68 8.86 23.14
CA LEU A 250 17.49 8.88 21.69
C LEU A 250 16.08 9.34 21.31
N ILE A 251 15.08 8.82 22.01
CA ILE A 251 13.68 9.23 21.81
C ILE A 251 13.45 10.65 22.32
N ALA A 252 14.02 11.00 23.48
CA ALA A 252 13.95 12.35 24.04
C ALA A 252 14.74 13.39 23.23
N SER A 253 15.84 13.00 22.56
CA SER A 253 16.64 13.91 21.73
C SER A 253 15.96 14.32 20.44
N GLN A 254 14.80 13.68 20.11
CA GLN A 254 13.96 14.02 18.98
C GLN A 254 14.82 14.41 17.76
N THR A 255 15.55 13.42 17.21
CA THR A 255 16.27 13.70 15.97
C THR A 255 15.31 14.23 14.91
N GLU A 256 15.72 15.23 14.11
CA GLU A 256 14.91 15.87 13.07
C GLU A 256 14.03 14.88 12.26
N PRO A 257 14.54 13.72 11.81
CA PRO A 257 13.72 12.73 11.09
C PRO A 257 12.62 12.10 11.96
N LEU A 258 12.86 11.85 13.26
CA LEU A 258 11.84 11.33 14.18
C LEU A 258 10.78 12.39 14.49
N ARG A 259 11.19 13.66 14.63
CA ARG A 259 10.25 14.79 14.78
C ARG A 259 9.38 14.91 13.54
N ALA A 260 9.94 14.92 12.35
CA ALA A 260 9.19 15.04 11.11
C ALA A 260 8.17 13.90 10.94
N LEU A 261 8.57 12.65 11.26
CA LEU A 261 7.66 11.52 11.25
C LEU A 261 6.62 11.58 12.38
N ALA A 262 7.01 11.97 13.60
CA ALA A 262 6.10 12.12 14.73
C ALA A 262 5.09 13.25 14.49
N THR A 263 5.51 14.40 13.94
CA THR A 263 4.61 15.47 13.53
C THR A 263 3.63 14.98 12.46
N SER A 264 4.11 14.29 11.44
CA SER A 264 3.25 13.66 10.41
C SER A 264 2.27 12.64 10.98
N VAL A 265 2.57 12.00 12.11
CA VAL A 265 1.67 11.06 12.80
C VAL A 265 0.67 11.82 13.69
N ILE A 266 1.13 12.85 14.40
CA ILE A 266 0.28 13.67 15.29
C ILE A 266 -0.75 14.43 14.45
N ASP A 267 -0.33 15.06 13.35
CA ASP A 267 -1.23 15.77 12.43
C ASP A 267 -2.33 14.86 11.84
N THR A 268 -2.12 13.54 11.82
CA THR A 268 -3.14 12.56 11.39
C THR A 268 -4.02 12.02 12.52
N LEU A 269 -3.73 12.36 13.78
CA LEU A 269 -4.52 11.95 14.94
C LEU A 269 -5.43 13.07 15.47
N ASP A 270 -5.16 14.32 15.08
CA ASP A 270 -5.92 15.51 15.51
C ASP A 270 -7.02 15.90 14.50
N ASP A 271 -7.16 15.22 13.37
CA ASP A 271 -8.26 15.30 12.40
C ASP A 271 -9.25 14.13 12.58
#